data_5ab263c624cf0172a4377b20838cbf4c
#
_entry.id   5ab263c624cf0172a4377b20838cbf4c
#
_cell.length_a   1.000
_cell.length_b   1.000
_cell.length_c   1.000
_cell.angle_alpha   90.00
_cell.angle_beta   90.00
_cell.angle_gamma   90.00
#
_symmetry.space_group_name_H-M   'P 1'
#
loop_
_entity.id
_entity.type
_entity.pdbx_description
1 polymer ?
#
loop_
_entity_poly.entity_id
_entity_poly.type
_entity_poly.pdbx_seq_one_letter_code
_entity_poly.pdbx_strand_id
1 'polypeptide(L)'
;MGGLMILASIIITSLFYVKDYPRIIPILFMTVGFGVIGFLDDYLKVVLRRSDGLLPWQKMILQFIVTTVFAVYMVRYSGIELTMLIPFSGGKYLNIGWLAIPLLYFAVIGTVNGVNFTDGVDGLVSSVTIMVATFFSVVAIGTNAGIAPITCAVAGALLGFLLFNVYPASVFMGDTGSLALGGFVVATAYMLQMPLYILIVGLIYLAEVISVMVQVTYFKYTKKKTGVGKRIFRMAPLHHHFELGGWSETRVVAVFAIVTALLLSLIHISEPTRPRLIS
;
A
#
# COMPACT_ATOMS: atom_id res chain seq x y z
N MET A 1 -7.66 16.69 -6.11
CA MET A 1 -6.76 16.15 -5.05
C MET A 1 -7.57 15.47 -3.94
N GLY A 2 -8.25 14.38 -4.28
CA GLY A 2 -9.06 13.61 -3.30
C GLY A 2 -8.23 12.98 -2.18
N GLY A 3 -6.95 12.71 -2.43
CA GLY A 3 -6.03 12.22 -1.41
C GLY A 3 -5.92 13.11 -0.17
N LEU A 4 -6.09 14.43 -0.31
CA LEU A 4 -6.12 15.34 0.85
C LEU A 4 -7.33 15.09 1.75
N MET A 5 -8.50 14.76 1.18
CA MET A 5 -9.70 14.44 1.96
C MET A 5 -9.50 13.13 2.72
N ILE A 6 -8.91 12.13 2.08
CA ILE A 6 -8.58 10.85 2.70
C ILE A 6 -7.62 11.08 3.87
N LEU A 7 -6.51 11.80 3.65
CA LEU A 7 -5.53 12.10 4.69
C LEU A 7 -6.14 12.89 5.85
N ALA A 8 -6.91 13.94 5.56
CA ALA A 8 -7.57 14.73 6.59
C ALA A 8 -8.50 13.87 7.46
N SER A 9 -9.30 12.98 6.83
CA SER A 9 -10.16 12.04 7.55
C SER A 9 -9.38 11.09 8.45
N ILE A 10 -8.28 10.52 7.94
CA ILE A 10 -7.42 9.61 8.71
C ILE A 10 -6.75 10.36 9.87
N ILE A 11 -6.19 11.55 9.63
CA ILE A 11 -5.51 12.36 10.67
C ILE A 11 -6.49 12.73 11.76
N ILE A 12 -7.64 13.34 11.41
CA ILE A 12 -8.62 13.80 12.37
C ILE A 12 -9.12 12.62 13.22
N THR A 13 -9.51 11.52 12.60
CA THR A 13 -9.95 10.32 13.32
C THR A 13 -8.87 9.77 14.23
N SER A 14 -7.64 9.65 13.74
CA SER A 14 -6.51 9.11 14.52
C SER A 14 -6.18 9.97 15.73
N LEU A 15 -6.26 11.30 15.62
CA LEU A 15 -5.95 12.22 16.73
C LEU A 15 -6.86 12.02 17.95
N PHE A 16 -8.12 11.61 17.77
CA PHE A 16 -9.00 11.27 18.90
C PHE A 16 -8.52 10.06 19.69
N TYR A 17 -7.76 9.15 19.06
CA TYR A 17 -7.34 7.88 19.65
C TYR A 17 -5.86 7.83 20.02
N VAL A 18 -5.04 8.82 19.63
CA VAL A 18 -3.58 8.82 19.88
C VAL A 18 -3.23 8.66 21.36
N LYS A 19 -4.00 9.27 22.26
CA LYS A 19 -3.74 9.22 23.70
C LYS A 19 -3.89 7.81 24.27
N ASP A 20 -4.93 7.08 23.83
CA ASP A 20 -5.25 5.74 24.33
C ASP A 20 -4.51 4.64 23.53
N TYR A 21 -4.14 4.93 22.28
CA TYR A 21 -3.51 4.01 21.35
C TYR A 21 -2.23 4.59 20.72
N PRO A 22 -1.17 4.84 21.50
CA PRO A 22 0.04 5.51 20.98
C PRO A 22 0.76 4.72 19.86
N ARG A 23 0.51 3.42 19.74
CA ARG A 23 1.05 2.58 18.67
C ARG A 23 0.55 2.96 17.25
N ILE A 24 -0.47 3.80 17.13
CA ILE A 24 -0.92 4.34 15.83
C ILE A 24 0.03 5.41 15.28
N ILE A 25 0.83 6.07 16.13
CA ILE A 25 1.71 7.19 15.75
C ILE A 25 2.68 6.83 14.62
N PRO A 26 3.44 5.73 14.67
CA PRO A 26 4.37 5.39 13.59
C PRO A 26 3.67 5.05 12.28
N ILE A 27 2.46 4.48 12.32
CA ILE A 27 1.66 4.21 11.13
C ILE A 27 1.15 5.53 10.56
N LEU A 28 0.64 6.43 11.42
CA LEU A 28 0.21 7.75 11.01
C LEU A 28 1.36 8.57 10.41
N PHE A 29 2.55 8.50 11.01
CA PHE A 29 3.76 9.13 10.49
C PHE A 29 4.09 8.65 9.07
N MET A 30 4.08 7.34 8.82
CA MET A 30 4.32 6.78 7.49
C MET A 30 3.24 7.21 6.50
N THR A 31 1.96 7.11 6.90
CA THR A 31 0.83 7.51 6.05
C THR A 31 0.93 8.98 5.64
N VAL A 32 1.15 9.87 6.60
CA VAL A 32 1.26 11.31 6.35
C VAL A 32 2.55 11.65 5.61
N GLY A 33 3.69 11.05 6.00
CA GLY A 33 4.98 11.30 5.36
C GLY A 33 4.96 10.95 3.86
N PHE A 34 4.41 9.79 3.51
CA PHE A 34 4.23 9.42 2.11
C PHE A 34 3.16 10.26 1.41
N GLY A 35 2.11 10.64 2.12
CA GLY A 35 1.11 11.58 1.62
C GLY A 35 1.69 12.96 1.29
N VAL A 36 2.62 13.46 2.10
CA VAL A 36 3.34 14.72 1.83
C VAL A 36 4.19 14.61 0.57
N ILE A 37 4.88 13.47 0.37
CA ILE A 37 5.65 13.24 -0.88
C ILE A 37 4.72 13.28 -2.08
N GLY A 38 3.58 12.60 -2.02
CA GLY A 38 2.57 12.63 -3.08
C GLY A 38 1.97 14.01 -3.29
N PHE A 39 1.70 14.73 -2.21
CA PHE A 39 1.19 16.11 -2.28
C PHE A 39 2.18 17.05 -2.99
N LEU A 40 3.46 16.95 -2.70
CA LEU A 40 4.48 17.73 -3.38
C LEU A 40 4.51 17.42 -4.88
N ASP A 41 4.38 16.15 -5.25
CA ASP A 41 4.32 15.72 -6.65
C ASP A 41 3.09 16.26 -7.37
N ASP A 42 1.90 16.07 -6.77
CA ASP A 42 0.63 16.59 -7.30
C ASP A 42 0.62 18.12 -7.37
N TYR A 43 1.17 18.81 -6.36
CA TYR A 43 1.25 20.27 -6.34
C TYR A 43 2.10 20.80 -7.48
N LEU A 44 3.25 20.20 -7.75
CA LEU A 44 4.12 20.57 -8.86
C LEU A 44 3.43 20.38 -10.20
N LYS A 45 2.68 19.28 -10.37
CA LYS A 45 1.96 18.97 -11.61
C LYS A 45 0.75 19.88 -11.84
N VAL A 46 -0.10 20.02 -10.80
CA VAL A 46 -1.41 20.68 -10.94
C VAL A 46 -1.31 22.20 -10.77
N VAL A 47 -0.64 22.67 -9.70
CA VAL A 47 -0.59 24.09 -9.36
C VAL A 47 0.51 24.80 -10.15
N LEU A 48 1.71 24.22 -10.18
CA LEU A 48 2.83 24.82 -10.93
C LEU A 48 2.87 24.40 -12.41
N ARG A 49 1.92 23.54 -12.85
CA ARG A 49 1.76 23.08 -14.24
C ARG A 49 3.04 22.51 -14.85
N ARG A 50 3.85 21.84 -14.01
CA ARG A 50 5.05 21.14 -14.50
C ARG A 50 4.66 19.76 -15.00
N SER A 51 5.12 19.38 -16.20
CA SER A 51 4.83 18.07 -16.80
C SER A 51 5.33 16.89 -15.98
N ASP A 52 6.44 17.04 -15.27
CA ASP A 52 7.18 15.92 -14.69
C ASP A 52 7.00 15.76 -13.16
N GLY A 53 6.38 16.73 -12.47
CA GLY A 53 6.25 16.71 -11.01
C GLY A 53 7.62 16.63 -10.31
N LEU A 54 7.73 15.74 -9.33
CA LEU A 54 9.01 15.36 -8.71
C LEU A 54 9.79 14.44 -9.64
N LEU A 55 11.09 14.70 -9.81
CA LEU A 55 11.95 13.77 -10.55
C LEU A 55 12.01 12.41 -9.83
N PRO A 56 12.11 11.27 -10.55
CA PRO A 56 12.10 9.94 -9.95
C PRO A 56 13.12 9.77 -8.82
N TRP A 57 14.33 10.31 -8.96
CA TRP A 57 15.36 10.23 -7.91
C TRP A 57 15.01 11.07 -6.68
N GLN A 58 14.35 12.23 -6.84
CA GLN A 58 13.88 13.06 -5.72
C GLN A 58 12.81 12.32 -4.92
N LYS A 59 11.85 11.73 -5.62
CA LYS A 59 10.80 10.91 -5.02
C LYS A 59 11.39 9.74 -4.23
N MET A 60 12.38 9.05 -4.80
CA MET A 60 13.09 7.95 -4.13
C MET A 60 13.82 8.43 -2.87
N ILE A 61 14.57 9.53 -2.91
CA ILE A 61 15.28 10.07 -1.74
C ILE A 61 14.29 10.38 -0.61
N LEU A 62 13.18 11.06 -0.90
CA LEU A 62 12.17 11.37 0.10
C LEU A 62 11.55 10.11 0.70
N GLN A 63 11.25 9.10 -0.11
CA GLN A 63 10.78 7.79 0.36
C GLN A 63 11.80 7.12 1.29
N PHE A 64 13.11 7.15 0.93
CA PHE A 64 14.17 6.64 1.78
C PHE A 64 14.26 7.39 3.12
N ILE A 65 14.14 8.71 3.13
CA ILE A 65 14.19 9.52 4.36
C ILE A 65 13.05 9.12 5.30
N VAL A 66 11.80 9.10 4.82
CA VAL A 66 10.64 8.72 5.62
C VAL A 66 10.79 7.29 6.14
N THR A 67 11.23 6.37 5.29
CA THR A 67 11.47 4.97 5.67
C THR A 67 12.57 4.84 6.73
N THR A 68 13.64 5.63 6.63
CA THR A 68 14.74 5.62 7.61
C THR A 68 14.27 6.05 9.00
N VAL A 69 13.45 7.09 9.08
CA VAL A 69 12.88 7.53 10.37
C VAL A 69 12.02 6.41 10.98
N PHE A 70 11.20 5.76 10.17
CA PHE A 70 10.41 4.61 10.63
C PHE A 70 11.28 3.42 11.03
N ALA A 71 12.35 3.10 10.28
CA ALA A 71 13.30 2.04 10.61
C ALA A 71 13.99 2.31 11.96
N VAL A 72 14.43 3.55 12.21
CA VAL A 72 15.01 3.96 13.50
C VAL A 72 13.99 3.79 14.63
N TYR A 73 12.75 4.19 14.40
CA TYR A 73 11.67 3.97 15.37
C TYR A 73 11.49 2.48 15.66
N MET A 74 11.41 1.63 14.66
CA MET A 74 11.23 0.18 14.82
C MET A 74 12.36 -0.45 15.64
N VAL A 75 13.60 -0.04 15.41
CA VAL A 75 14.78 -0.61 16.09
C VAL A 75 14.96 -0.08 17.53
N ARG A 76 14.65 1.20 17.76
CA ARG A 76 15.02 1.87 19.03
C ARG A 76 13.86 2.07 20.00
N TYR A 77 12.63 2.23 19.48
CA TYR A 77 11.52 2.73 20.30
C TYR A 77 10.27 1.85 20.25
N SER A 78 10.12 0.97 19.26
CA SER A 78 8.87 0.21 19.11
C SER A 78 8.69 -0.89 20.16
N GLY A 79 9.79 -1.41 20.71
CA GLY A 79 9.77 -2.60 21.57
C GLY A 79 9.32 -3.88 20.83
N ILE A 80 9.16 -3.82 19.50
CA ILE A 80 8.75 -4.95 18.67
C ILE A 80 10.01 -5.68 18.19
N GLU A 81 10.06 -6.99 18.39
CA GLU A 81 11.15 -7.81 17.87
C GLU A 81 11.18 -7.79 16.34
N LEU A 82 12.39 -7.86 15.76
CA LEU A 82 12.60 -7.96 14.31
C LEU A 82 12.31 -9.38 13.78
N THR A 83 11.13 -9.89 14.15
CA THR A 83 10.62 -11.18 13.72
C THR A 83 9.47 -10.99 12.74
N MET A 84 9.21 -11.98 11.92
CA MET A 84 8.14 -11.96 10.92
C MET A 84 7.29 -13.21 11.06
N LEU A 85 5.98 -13.03 11.16
CA LEU A 85 5.03 -14.13 11.12
C LEU A 85 5.05 -14.77 9.73
N ILE A 86 5.28 -16.09 9.70
CA ILE A 86 5.28 -16.85 8.44
C ILE A 86 3.84 -17.19 8.07
N PRO A 87 3.36 -16.80 6.87
CA PRO A 87 2.02 -17.16 6.41
C PRO A 87 1.81 -18.69 6.41
N PHE A 88 0.62 -19.12 6.78
CA PHE A 88 0.20 -20.53 6.78
C PHE A 88 1.02 -21.49 7.67
N SER A 89 1.76 -20.95 8.64
CA SER A 89 2.63 -21.75 9.52
C SER A 89 2.01 -22.13 10.86
N GLY A 90 0.76 -21.73 11.10
CA GLY A 90 0.11 -21.93 12.41
C GLY A 90 0.70 -21.05 13.52
N GLY A 91 1.19 -19.84 13.16
CA GLY A 91 1.68 -18.85 14.12
C GLY A 91 3.17 -18.89 14.40
N LYS A 92 3.99 -19.49 13.52
CA LYS A 92 5.45 -19.50 13.67
C LYS A 92 6.07 -18.18 13.22
N TYR A 93 7.02 -17.69 14.02
CA TYR A 93 7.79 -16.48 13.69
C TYR A 93 9.18 -16.83 13.17
N LEU A 94 9.60 -16.13 12.12
CA LEU A 94 10.94 -16.18 11.57
C LEU A 94 11.74 -15.03 12.15
N ASN A 95 12.81 -15.30 12.87
CA ASN A 95 13.74 -14.27 13.31
C ASN A 95 14.79 -14.07 12.23
N ILE A 96 14.73 -12.91 11.57
CA ILE A 96 15.68 -12.52 10.52
C ILE A 96 16.66 -11.44 11.00
N GLY A 97 16.51 -11.00 12.25
CA GLY A 97 17.38 -9.99 12.85
C GLY A 97 17.49 -8.73 11.98
N TRP A 98 18.73 -8.26 11.77
CA TRP A 98 19.00 -7.03 11.01
C TRP A 98 18.60 -7.08 9.52
N LEU A 99 18.37 -8.27 8.94
CA LEU A 99 17.83 -8.41 7.59
C LEU A 99 16.41 -7.83 7.45
N ALA A 100 15.70 -7.65 8.57
CA ALA A 100 14.39 -6.97 8.58
C ALA A 100 14.47 -5.54 8.03
N ILE A 101 15.61 -4.85 8.20
CA ILE A 101 15.78 -3.46 7.77
C ILE A 101 15.88 -3.35 6.24
N PRO A 102 16.81 -4.01 5.53
CA PRO A 102 16.80 -3.97 4.07
C PRO A 102 15.50 -4.49 3.48
N LEU A 103 14.85 -5.50 4.07
CA LEU A 103 13.53 -5.96 3.65
C LEU A 103 12.46 -4.88 3.83
N LEU A 104 12.53 -4.05 4.87
CA LEU A 104 11.64 -2.90 5.04
C LEU A 104 11.74 -1.94 3.86
N TYR A 105 12.95 -1.58 3.42
CA TYR A 105 13.12 -0.70 2.26
C TYR A 105 12.57 -1.32 0.98
N PHE A 106 12.80 -2.62 0.75
CA PHE A 106 12.21 -3.34 -0.38
C PHE A 106 10.67 -3.35 -0.31
N ALA A 107 10.11 -3.64 0.86
CA ALA A 107 8.67 -3.64 1.07
C ALA A 107 8.07 -2.26 0.82
N VAL A 108 8.71 -1.20 1.34
CA VAL A 108 8.27 0.19 1.12
C VAL A 108 8.31 0.55 -0.35
N ILE A 109 9.46 0.38 -1.01
CA ILE A 109 9.61 0.76 -2.42
C ILE A 109 8.62 -0.03 -3.29
N GLY A 110 8.52 -1.34 -3.07
CA GLY A 110 7.61 -2.20 -3.84
C GLY A 110 6.15 -1.86 -3.60
N THR A 111 5.73 -1.76 -2.35
CA THR A 111 4.31 -1.55 -2.01
C THR A 111 3.86 -0.12 -2.30
N VAL A 112 4.63 0.90 -1.91
CA VAL A 112 4.25 2.30 -2.11
C VAL A 112 4.11 2.62 -3.59
N ASN A 113 5.09 2.21 -4.41
CA ASN A 113 5.00 2.43 -5.84
C ASN A 113 3.98 1.48 -6.50
N GLY A 114 3.78 0.27 -5.96
CA GLY A 114 2.73 -0.65 -6.41
C GLY A 114 1.33 -0.08 -6.20
N VAL A 115 1.04 0.48 -5.02
CA VAL A 115 -0.23 1.16 -4.74
C VAL A 115 -0.42 2.37 -5.67
N ASN A 116 0.65 3.15 -5.89
CA ASN A 116 0.60 4.29 -6.80
C ASN A 116 0.33 3.84 -8.26
N PHE A 117 0.94 2.76 -8.74
CA PHE A 117 0.63 2.21 -10.06
C PHE A 117 -0.77 1.60 -10.16
N THR A 118 -1.36 1.17 -9.04
CA THR A 118 -2.73 0.64 -9.00
C THR A 118 -3.79 1.76 -9.13
N ASP A 119 -3.42 3.02 -8.88
CA ASP A 119 -4.31 4.21 -9.00
C ASP A 119 -4.44 4.69 -10.45
N GLY A 120 -4.60 3.77 -11.39
CA GLY A 120 -4.74 4.07 -12.83
C GLY A 120 -6.16 3.90 -13.38
N VAL A 121 -7.08 3.32 -12.59
CA VAL A 121 -8.47 3.05 -12.97
C VAL A 121 -9.40 3.44 -11.83
N ASP A 122 -10.56 4.03 -12.17
CA ASP A 122 -11.55 4.54 -11.21
C ASP A 122 -11.96 3.49 -10.18
N GLY A 123 -11.72 3.78 -8.90
CA GLY A 123 -12.09 2.93 -7.78
C GLY A 123 -11.19 1.71 -7.54
N LEU A 124 -10.20 1.43 -8.38
CA LEU A 124 -9.38 0.22 -8.26
C LEU A 124 -8.58 0.20 -6.95
N VAL A 125 -7.71 1.21 -6.75
CA VAL A 125 -6.87 1.28 -5.55
C VAL A 125 -7.71 1.41 -4.28
N SER A 126 -8.80 2.18 -4.34
CA SER A 126 -9.72 2.35 -3.22
C SER A 126 -10.34 1.01 -2.81
N SER A 127 -10.87 0.24 -3.76
CA SER A 127 -11.52 -1.06 -3.50
C SER A 127 -10.54 -2.09 -2.93
N VAL A 128 -9.35 -2.21 -3.51
CA VAL A 128 -8.33 -3.14 -3.02
C VAL A 128 -7.85 -2.73 -1.61
N THR A 129 -7.57 -1.44 -1.40
CA THR A 129 -7.03 -0.97 -0.11
C THR A 129 -8.07 -1.03 1.02
N ILE A 130 -9.37 -0.84 0.74
CA ILE A 130 -10.44 -1.05 1.74
C ILE A 130 -10.36 -2.48 2.28
N MET A 131 -10.23 -3.47 1.41
CA MET A 131 -10.15 -4.87 1.82
C MET A 131 -8.87 -5.16 2.62
N VAL A 132 -7.72 -4.64 2.18
CA VAL A 132 -6.45 -4.77 2.90
C VAL A 132 -6.50 -4.09 4.27
N ALA A 133 -7.07 -2.88 4.37
CA ALA A 133 -7.24 -2.17 5.63
C ALA A 133 -8.22 -2.90 6.57
N THR A 134 -9.30 -3.47 6.03
CA THR A 134 -10.25 -4.29 6.79
C THR A 134 -9.56 -5.55 7.33
N PHE A 135 -8.77 -6.24 6.53
CA PHE A 135 -7.98 -7.38 6.99
C PHE A 135 -7.08 -7.01 8.16
N PHE A 136 -6.29 -5.94 8.02
CA PHE A 136 -5.43 -5.49 9.12
C PHE A 136 -6.23 -5.03 10.34
N SER A 137 -7.44 -4.48 10.16
CA SER A 137 -8.32 -4.12 11.28
C SER A 137 -8.76 -5.35 12.07
N VAL A 138 -9.18 -6.41 11.37
CA VAL A 138 -9.57 -7.68 12.00
C VAL A 138 -8.40 -8.29 12.77
N VAL A 139 -7.21 -8.32 12.15
CA VAL A 139 -5.99 -8.82 12.82
C VAL A 139 -5.65 -7.96 14.03
N ALA A 140 -5.65 -6.63 13.89
CA ALA A 140 -5.31 -5.71 14.99
C ALA A 140 -6.25 -5.82 16.18
N ILE A 141 -7.55 -6.02 15.94
CA ILE A 141 -8.56 -6.26 16.99
C ILE A 141 -8.34 -7.63 17.63
N GLY A 142 -8.21 -8.68 16.81
CA GLY A 142 -8.05 -10.06 17.30
C GLY A 142 -6.78 -10.31 18.11
N THR A 143 -5.72 -9.52 17.83
CA THR A 143 -4.42 -9.62 18.54
C THR A 143 -4.23 -8.56 19.63
N ASN A 144 -5.18 -7.67 19.85
CA ASN A 144 -5.06 -6.50 20.73
C ASN A 144 -3.78 -5.69 20.46
N ALA A 145 -3.43 -5.53 19.20
CA ALA A 145 -2.17 -4.89 18.80
C ALA A 145 -2.10 -3.38 19.12
N GLY A 146 -3.22 -2.75 19.47
CA GLY A 146 -3.30 -1.32 19.80
C GLY A 146 -3.23 -0.40 18.58
N ILE A 147 -3.50 -0.90 17.37
CA ILE A 147 -3.46 -0.12 16.12
C ILE A 147 -4.80 -0.15 15.34
N ALA A 148 -5.82 -0.84 15.87
CA ALA A 148 -7.13 -0.93 15.24
C ALA A 148 -7.76 0.44 14.89
N PRO A 149 -7.63 1.51 15.70
CA PRO A 149 -8.24 2.80 15.35
C PRO A 149 -7.77 3.36 14.00
N ILE A 150 -6.46 3.28 13.68
CA ILE A 150 -5.95 3.81 12.42
C ILE A 150 -6.32 2.91 11.23
N THR A 151 -6.32 1.59 11.41
CA THR A 151 -6.71 0.67 10.32
C THR A 151 -8.19 0.83 9.96
N CYS A 152 -9.07 0.97 10.97
CA CYS A 152 -10.49 1.26 10.77
C CYS A 152 -10.71 2.67 10.18
N ALA A 153 -9.91 3.67 10.62
CA ALA A 153 -9.99 5.02 10.06
C ALA A 153 -9.68 5.05 8.57
N VAL A 154 -8.65 4.30 8.13
CA VAL A 154 -8.31 4.18 6.70
C VAL A 154 -9.43 3.49 5.92
N ALA A 155 -9.96 2.37 6.43
CA ALA A 155 -11.07 1.67 5.79
C ALA A 155 -12.31 2.59 5.66
N GLY A 156 -12.68 3.30 6.73
CA GLY A 156 -13.81 4.24 6.72
C GLY A 156 -13.60 5.44 5.79
N ALA A 157 -12.40 6.03 5.80
CA ALA A 157 -12.07 7.14 4.90
C ALA A 157 -12.17 6.73 3.42
N LEU A 158 -11.69 5.53 3.09
CA LEU A 158 -11.76 5.00 1.73
C LEU A 158 -13.18 4.60 1.32
N LEU A 159 -13.99 4.06 2.22
CA LEU A 159 -15.41 3.80 1.94
C LEU A 159 -16.14 5.10 1.59
N GLY A 160 -15.92 6.16 2.37
CA GLY A 160 -16.48 7.48 2.06
C GLY A 160 -15.96 8.06 0.75
N PHE A 161 -14.67 7.92 0.47
CA PHE A 161 -14.05 8.38 -0.77
C PHE A 161 -14.56 7.61 -2.00
N LEU A 162 -14.77 6.29 -1.86
CA LEU A 162 -15.20 5.42 -2.95
C LEU A 162 -16.57 5.86 -3.53
N LEU A 163 -17.45 6.48 -2.74
CA LEU A 163 -18.71 7.04 -3.23
C LEU A 163 -18.53 8.04 -4.39
N PHE A 164 -17.38 8.71 -4.43
CA PHE A 164 -17.03 9.69 -5.46
C PHE A 164 -16.00 9.18 -6.47
N ASN A 165 -15.34 8.06 -6.17
CA ASN A 165 -14.27 7.50 -6.98
C ASN A 165 -14.67 6.25 -7.78
N VAL A 166 -15.90 5.73 -7.61
CA VAL A 166 -16.44 4.67 -8.47
C VAL A 166 -16.67 5.20 -9.89
N TYR A 167 -16.43 4.36 -10.87
CA TYR A 167 -16.64 4.69 -12.30
C TYR A 167 -18.09 5.11 -12.61
N PRO A 168 -18.30 6.23 -13.31
CA PRO A 168 -17.33 7.25 -13.68
C PRO A 168 -16.96 8.16 -12.48
N ALA A 169 -15.67 8.23 -12.16
CA ALA A 169 -15.22 8.96 -10.98
C ALA A 169 -15.42 10.48 -11.11
N SER A 170 -15.93 11.08 -10.05
CA SER A 170 -16.03 12.54 -9.92
C SER A 170 -14.82 13.16 -9.20
N VAL A 171 -14.08 12.35 -8.43
CA VAL A 171 -12.90 12.77 -7.67
C VAL A 171 -11.79 11.73 -7.80
N PHE A 172 -10.57 12.17 -8.13
CA PHE A 172 -9.39 11.32 -8.24
C PHE A 172 -8.51 11.42 -7.00
N MET A 173 -7.89 10.30 -6.63
CA MET A 173 -7.02 10.20 -5.45
C MET A 173 -5.73 10.97 -5.63
N GLY A 174 -5.03 10.75 -6.73
CA GLY A 174 -3.71 11.31 -7.04
C GLY A 174 -2.58 10.68 -6.23
N ASP A 175 -1.36 11.14 -6.49
CA ASP A 175 -0.15 10.67 -5.82
C ASP A 175 -0.21 10.90 -4.30
N THR A 176 -0.90 11.97 -3.86
CA THR A 176 -1.15 12.29 -2.45
C THR A 176 -1.79 11.13 -1.70
N GLY A 177 -2.86 10.56 -2.24
CA GLY A 177 -3.59 9.47 -1.60
C GLY A 177 -2.90 8.13 -1.80
N SER A 178 -2.50 7.80 -3.02
CA SER A 178 -1.97 6.48 -3.35
C SER A 178 -0.63 6.19 -2.64
N LEU A 179 0.30 7.16 -2.57
CA LEU A 179 1.53 6.98 -1.79
C LEU A 179 1.26 6.87 -0.29
N ALA A 180 0.33 7.68 0.24
CA ALA A 180 -0.08 7.60 1.65
C ALA A 180 -0.59 6.20 2.02
N LEU A 181 -1.46 5.63 1.18
CA LEU A 181 -2.00 4.28 1.39
C LEU A 181 -0.91 3.20 1.31
N GLY A 182 0.05 3.33 0.41
CA GLY A 182 1.21 2.44 0.36
C GLY A 182 2.04 2.49 1.65
N GLY A 183 2.31 3.68 2.17
CA GLY A 183 2.97 3.89 3.46
C GLY A 183 2.21 3.27 4.63
N PHE A 184 0.87 3.44 4.64
CA PHE A 184 -0.02 2.81 5.61
C PHE A 184 0.09 1.28 5.60
N VAL A 185 0.01 0.65 4.42
CA VAL A 185 0.03 -0.82 4.28
C VAL A 185 1.33 -1.40 4.86
N VAL A 186 2.48 -0.82 4.48
CA VAL A 186 3.77 -1.32 4.97
C VAL A 186 3.95 -1.09 6.46
N ALA A 187 3.67 0.12 6.95
CA ALA A 187 3.81 0.42 8.37
C ALA A 187 2.93 -0.47 9.24
N THR A 188 1.67 -0.69 8.83
CA THR A 188 0.74 -1.58 9.53
C THR A 188 1.25 -3.02 9.56
N ALA A 189 1.73 -3.54 8.43
CA ALA A 189 2.26 -4.89 8.35
C ALA A 189 3.49 -5.09 9.25
N TYR A 190 4.40 -4.11 9.29
CA TYR A 190 5.58 -4.17 10.16
C TYR A 190 5.21 -4.04 11.64
N MET A 191 4.27 -3.17 12.01
CA MET A 191 3.78 -3.02 13.37
C MET A 191 3.05 -4.28 13.89
N LEU A 192 2.48 -5.08 13.00
CA LEU A 192 1.87 -6.38 13.27
C LEU A 192 2.84 -7.57 13.17
N GLN A 193 4.12 -7.32 12.85
CA GLN A 193 5.11 -8.37 12.52
C GLN A 193 4.68 -9.29 11.37
N MET A 194 3.91 -8.76 10.41
CA MET A 194 3.33 -9.48 9.28
C MET A 194 3.80 -8.96 7.90
N PRO A 195 5.07 -8.55 7.70
CA PRO A 195 5.48 -8.00 6.41
C PRO A 195 5.40 -9.02 5.26
N LEU A 196 5.55 -10.34 5.54
CA LEU A 196 5.40 -11.38 4.53
C LEU A 196 3.97 -11.49 3.99
N TYR A 197 2.97 -11.07 4.79
CA TYR A 197 1.58 -11.06 4.34
C TYR A 197 1.32 -10.03 3.24
N ILE A 198 2.15 -8.99 3.10
CA ILE A 198 2.04 -8.02 1.99
C ILE A 198 2.10 -8.74 0.64
N LEU A 199 2.88 -9.83 0.53
CA LEU A 199 2.99 -10.63 -0.68
C LEU A 199 1.66 -11.28 -1.09
N ILE A 200 0.75 -11.48 -0.14
CA ILE A 200 -0.56 -12.11 -0.33
C ILE A 200 -1.65 -11.04 -0.39
N VAL A 201 -1.80 -10.24 0.67
CA VAL A 201 -2.86 -9.23 0.75
C VAL A 201 -2.66 -8.09 -0.24
N GLY A 202 -1.41 -7.79 -0.59
CA GLY A 202 -0.99 -6.78 -1.55
C GLY A 202 -0.60 -7.35 -2.91
N LEU A 203 -1.03 -8.59 -3.26
CA LEU A 203 -0.64 -9.22 -4.52
C LEU A 203 -0.97 -8.35 -5.74
N ILE A 204 -2.09 -7.64 -5.71
CA ILE A 204 -2.47 -6.73 -6.80
C ILE A 204 -1.41 -5.63 -6.95
N TYR A 205 -1.00 -4.97 -5.88
CA TYR A 205 0.04 -3.94 -5.93
C TYR A 205 1.37 -4.47 -6.47
N LEU A 206 1.73 -5.69 -6.06
CA LEU A 206 2.94 -6.35 -6.55
C LEU A 206 2.84 -6.70 -8.03
N ALA A 207 1.70 -7.22 -8.48
CA ALA A 207 1.47 -7.54 -9.89
C ALA A 207 1.57 -6.28 -10.77
N GLU A 208 1.03 -5.15 -10.30
CA GLU A 208 1.12 -3.88 -11.01
C GLU A 208 2.57 -3.40 -11.12
N VAL A 209 3.30 -3.30 -10.01
CA VAL A 209 4.69 -2.83 -10.04
C VAL A 209 5.62 -3.78 -10.81
N ILE A 210 5.45 -5.10 -10.65
CA ILE A 210 6.25 -6.10 -11.36
C ILE A 210 5.98 -6.01 -12.86
N SER A 211 4.74 -5.83 -13.29
CA SER A 211 4.39 -5.69 -14.71
C SER A 211 5.11 -4.50 -15.36
N VAL A 212 5.21 -3.37 -14.65
CA VAL A 212 5.95 -2.18 -15.10
C VAL A 212 7.45 -2.48 -15.18
N MET A 213 8.01 -3.08 -14.12
CA MET A 213 9.45 -3.42 -14.09
C MET A 213 9.85 -4.36 -15.23
N VAL A 214 9.05 -5.41 -15.45
CA VAL A 214 9.28 -6.40 -16.53
C VAL A 214 9.16 -5.72 -17.89
N GLN A 215 8.11 -4.93 -18.12
CA GLN A 215 7.88 -4.23 -19.38
C GLN A 215 9.03 -3.27 -19.72
N VAL A 216 9.43 -2.43 -18.77
CA VAL A 216 10.48 -1.42 -18.97
C VAL A 216 11.83 -2.08 -19.19
N THR A 217 12.15 -3.10 -18.40
CA THR A 217 13.42 -3.84 -18.52
C THR A 217 13.52 -4.54 -19.86
N TYR A 218 12.48 -5.28 -20.25
CA TYR A 218 12.46 -5.99 -21.52
C TYR A 218 12.50 -5.04 -22.73
N PHE A 219 11.76 -3.93 -22.66
CA PHE A 219 11.77 -2.91 -23.72
C PHE A 219 13.17 -2.31 -23.91
N LYS A 220 13.84 -1.93 -22.80
CA LYS A 220 15.21 -1.39 -22.86
C LYS A 220 16.21 -2.42 -23.37
N TYR A 221 16.10 -3.67 -22.91
CA TYR A 221 16.96 -4.77 -23.34
C TYR A 221 16.84 -5.03 -24.85
N THR A 222 15.60 -5.17 -25.35
CA THR A 222 15.36 -5.43 -26.78
C THR A 222 15.78 -4.24 -27.65
N LYS A 223 15.49 -3.00 -27.21
CA LYS A 223 15.95 -1.80 -27.91
C LYS A 223 17.47 -1.72 -28.02
N LYS A 224 18.20 -2.10 -26.96
CA LYS A 224 19.66 -2.13 -26.97
C LYS A 224 20.19 -3.24 -27.91
N LYS A 225 19.53 -4.41 -27.98
CA LYS A 225 19.98 -5.56 -28.76
C LYS A 225 19.62 -5.50 -30.25
N THR A 226 18.42 -4.99 -30.58
CA THR A 226 17.87 -5.07 -31.94
C THR A 226 17.57 -3.69 -32.56
N GLY A 227 17.85 -2.60 -31.84
CA GLY A 227 17.50 -1.24 -32.26
C GLY A 227 16.01 -0.90 -32.06
N VAL A 228 15.13 -1.90 -31.88
CA VAL A 228 13.69 -1.72 -31.72
C VAL A 228 13.23 -2.29 -30.38
N GLY A 229 12.56 -1.48 -29.56
CA GLY A 229 11.98 -1.92 -28.28
C GLY A 229 10.75 -2.79 -28.50
N LYS A 230 10.75 -3.99 -27.90
CA LYS A 230 9.58 -4.89 -27.92
C LYS A 230 8.87 -4.84 -26.57
N ARG A 231 7.53 -5.01 -26.59
CA ARG A 231 6.68 -5.05 -25.40
C ARG A 231 6.26 -6.50 -25.11
N ILE A 232 6.17 -6.84 -23.80
CA ILE A 232 5.59 -8.12 -23.33
C ILE A 232 4.09 -7.94 -23.15
N PHE A 233 3.70 -6.93 -22.40
CA PHE A 233 2.30 -6.57 -22.22
C PHE A 233 1.86 -5.56 -23.28
N ARG A 234 0.57 -5.52 -23.62
CA ARG A 234 0.01 -4.48 -24.50
C ARG A 234 0.33 -3.09 -23.97
N MET A 235 0.16 -2.93 -22.66
CA MET A 235 0.57 -1.77 -21.86
C MET A 235 0.86 -2.22 -20.42
N ALA A 236 1.67 -1.51 -19.68
CA ALA A 236 1.87 -1.64 -18.25
C ALA A 236 1.54 -0.28 -17.58
N PRO A 237 1.01 -0.28 -16.37
CA PRO A 237 0.69 -1.38 -15.46
C PRO A 237 -0.34 -2.39 -15.98
N LEU A 238 -0.57 -3.50 -15.21
CA LEU A 238 -1.32 -4.66 -15.68
C LEU A 238 -2.81 -4.36 -15.97
N HIS A 239 -3.45 -3.47 -15.22
CA HIS A 239 -4.83 -3.06 -15.47
C HIS A 239 -5.01 -2.53 -16.91
N HIS A 240 -4.10 -1.71 -17.41
CA HIS A 240 -4.14 -1.24 -18.80
C HIS A 240 -3.95 -2.35 -19.83
N HIS A 241 -3.22 -3.41 -19.49
CA HIS A 241 -3.12 -4.58 -20.36
C HIS A 241 -4.50 -5.22 -20.61
N PHE A 242 -5.32 -5.32 -19.56
CA PHE A 242 -6.68 -5.87 -19.66
C PHE A 242 -7.65 -4.93 -20.36
N GLU A 243 -7.58 -3.62 -20.10
CA GLU A 243 -8.38 -2.61 -20.81
C GLU A 243 -8.13 -2.65 -22.32
N LEU A 244 -6.86 -2.63 -22.73
CA LEU A 244 -6.47 -2.82 -24.14
C LEU A 244 -6.78 -4.23 -24.66
N GLY A 245 -7.10 -5.17 -23.78
CA GLY A 245 -7.63 -6.49 -24.07
C GLY A 245 -9.14 -6.51 -24.32
N GLY A 246 -9.83 -5.36 -24.13
CA GLY A 246 -11.28 -5.23 -24.31
C GLY A 246 -12.10 -5.39 -23.01
N TRP A 247 -11.47 -5.37 -21.85
CA TRP A 247 -12.20 -5.34 -20.58
C TRP A 247 -12.65 -3.91 -20.27
N SER A 248 -13.87 -3.75 -19.73
CA SER A 248 -14.30 -2.48 -19.15
C SER A 248 -13.54 -2.20 -17.85
N GLU A 249 -13.39 -0.92 -17.48
CA GLU A 249 -12.79 -0.51 -16.21
C GLU A 249 -13.48 -1.19 -15.03
N THR A 250 -14.79 -1.19 -15.00
CA THR A 250 -15.59 -1.85 -13.95
C THR A 250 -15.29 -3.35 -13.84
N ARG A 251 -15.02 -4.03 -14.96
CA ARG A 251 -14.63 -5.44 -14.97
C ARG A 251 -13.23 -5.63 -14.39
N VAL A 252 -12.28 -4.76 -14.72
CA VAL A 252 -10.92 -4.79 -14.15
C VAL A 252 -10.99 -4.64 -12.64
N VAL A 253 -11.70 -3.61 -12.16
CA VAL A 253 -11.88 -3.36 -10.71
C VAL A 253 -12.53 -4.55 -10.02
N ALA A 254 -13.62 -5.08 -10.57
CA ALA A 254 -14.34 -6.22 -9.99
C ALA A 254 -13.44 -7.46 -9.87
N VAL A 255 -12.70 -7.82 -10.94
CA VAL A 255 -11.84 -9.00 -10.93
C VAL A 255 -10.69 -8.85 -9.95
N PHE A 256 -10.04 -7.68 -9.91
CA PHE A 256 -8.94 -7.43 -8.97
C PHE A 256 -9.42 -7.42 -7.52
N ALA A 257 -10.60 -6.85 -7.25
CA ALA A 257 -11.26 -6.91 -5.95
C ALA A 257 -11.59 -8.37 -5.56
N ILE A 258 -12.15 -9.16 -6.46
CA ILE A 258 -12.45 -10.59 -6.21
C ILE A 258 -11.17 -11.37 -5.90
N VAL A 259 -10.09 -11.17 -6.66
CA VAL A 259 -8.79 -11.81 -6.39
C VAL A 259 -8.29 -11.43 -5.00
N THR A 260 -8.35 -10.15 -4.62
CA THR A 260 -7.97 -9.69 -3.28
C THR A 260 -8.83 -10.36 -2.20
N ALA A 261 -10.15 -10.38 -2.36
CA ALA A 261 -11.07 -11.01 -1.42
C ALA A 261 -10.80 -12.50 -1.24
N LEU A 262 -10.52 -13.24 -2.33
CA LEU A 262 -10.18 -14.66 -2.28
C LEU A 262 -8.89 -14.91 -1.50
N LEU A 263 -7.85 -14.08 -1.71
CA LEU A 263 -6.58 -14.19 -0.99
C LEU A 263 -6.76 -13.91 0.51
N LEU A 264 -7.55 -12.90 0.87
CA LEU A 264 -7.87 -12.60 2.26
C LEU A 264 -8.69 -13.72 2.92
N SER A 265 -9.65 -14.29 2.19
CA SER A 265 -10.43 -15.44 2.67
C SER A 265 -9.54 -16.65 2.91
N LEU A 266 -8.56 -16.93 2.03
CA LEU A 266 -7.61 -18.02 2.19
C LEU A 266 -6.80 -17.88 3.47
N ILE A 267 -6.32 -16.68 3.81
CA ILE A 267 -5.60 -16.41 5.06
C ILE A 267 -6.53 -16.64 6.26
N HIS A 268 -7.77 -16.14 6.19
CA HIS A 268 -8.74 -16.25 7.30
C HIS A 268 -9.12 -17.70 7.60
N ILE A 269 -9.22 -18.55 6.58
CA ILE A 269 -9.54 -19.98 6.74
C ILE A 269 -8.36 -20.74 7.33
N SER A 270 -7.15 -20.45 6.89
CA SER A 270 -5.95 -21.19 7.29
C SER A 270 -5.33 -20.70 8.62
N GLU A 271 -5.55 -19.44 8.97
CA GLU A 271 -5.07 -18.83 10.21
C GLU A 271 -6.21 -18.05 10.90
N PRO A 272 -7.21 -18.77 11.44
CA PRO A 272 -8.26 -18.11 12.18
C PRO A 272 -7.61 -17.34 13.34
N THR A 273 -7.89 -16.05 13.44
CA THR A 273 -7.50 -15.22 14.60
C THR A 273 -8.19 -15.80 15.84
N ARG A 274 -7.55 -16.78 16.46
CA ARG A 274 -8.01 -17.27 17.76
C ARG A 274 -7.75 -16.16 18.76
N PRO A 275 -8.77 -15.67 19.49
CA PRO A 275 -8.50 -14.92 20.70
C PRO A 275 -7.62 -15.84 21.54
N ARG A 276 -6.39 -15.42 21.87
CA ARG A 276 -5.64 -16.07 22.93
C ARG A 276 -6.51 -15.87 24.17
N LEU A 277 -7.23 -16.91 24.56
CA LEU A 277 -7.79 -16.98 25.89
C LEU A 277 -6.60 -16.81 26.83
N ILE A 278 -6.55 -15.63 27.45
CA ILE A 278 -5.63 -15.33 28.52
C ILE A 278 -6.03 -16.29 29.64
N SER A 279 -5.25 -17.35 29.81
CA SER A 279 -5.27 -18.20 30.99
C SER A 279 -4.46 -17.53 32.09
#